data_a0c246414d460c529dd30f67391cc3a3
#
_entry.id   a0c246414d460c529dd30f67391cc3a3
#
_cell.length_a   1.000
_cell.length_b   1.000
_cell.length_c   1.000
_cell.angle_alpha   90.00
_cell.angle_beta   90.00
_cell.angle_gamma   90.00
#
_symmetry.space_group_name_H-M   'P 1'
#
loop_
_entity.id
_entity.type
_entity.pdbx_description
1 polymer ?
#
loop_
_entity_poly.entity_id
_entity_poly.type
_entity_poly.pdbx_seq_one_letter_code
_entity_poly.pdbx_strand_id
1 'polypeptide(L)'
;PRTRLADYRRALESRGLHCAAESDGGFYETMEVAVTFALLEILDNPRQDVPLISVLRSPLFGFTPDRLAELRAKTPGGDFYDALAADGGEDSARFLALLRELRASAQTLTLTELVAALYERCHIPAVFGAMRGGAARRENLRAFFSLAEEFERGGGRGLFAFVRHLREQLESGEPPVPQTTHAAQGVHIMSIHKSKGLEFPVVILADLARPFSRMDFQSSVLVHPEYGLGPVCVDTKRSIKYPTAARLALERQLRREAKAEELRVLYVAMTRAKEKLVMVCARAGAAKHLADLCAVTSCPVRPETVEEQKCMADWILLPLLCRPE
;
A
#
# COMPACT_ATOMS: atom_id res chain seq x y z
N PRO A 1 -2.69 -3.98 -10.22
CA PRO A 1 -2.14 -4.54 -9.11
C PRO A 1 -0.78 -4.14 -8.64
N ARG A 2 -0.64 -4.11 -7.32
CA ARG A 2 0.50 -3.57 -6.59
C ARG A 2 1.83 -4.25 -6.92
N THR A 3 1.82 -5.52 -7.33
CA THR A 3 3.01 -6.33 -7.63
C THR A 3 3.90 -5.81 -8.77
N ARG A 4 3.36 -5.06 -9.73
CA ARG A 4 4.15 -4.51 -10.86
C ARG A 4 4.40 -3.00 -10.76
N LEU A 5 3.92 -2.36 -9.71
CA LEU A 5 4.09 -0.91 -9.51
C LEU A 5 5.57 -0.52 -9.49
N ALA A 6 6.39 -1.29 -8.78
CA ALA A 6 7.83 -1.07 -8.69
C ALA A 6 8.54 -1.20 -10.04
N ASP A 7 8.08 -2.13 -10.90
CA ASP A 7 8.66 -2.33 -12.24
C ASP A 7 8.31 -1.17 -13.16
N TYR A 8 7.07 -0.71 -13.15
CA TYR A 8 6.66 0.48 -13.92
C TYR A 8 7.40 1.72 -13.48
N ARG A 9 7.49 1.96 -12.17
CA ARG A 9 8.27 3.09 -11.63
C ARG A 9 9.71 3.04 -12.07
N ARG A 10 10.38 1.89 -11.91
CA ARG A 10 11.77 1.70 -12.34
C ARG A 10 11.97 1.95 -13.84
N ALA A 11 11.04 1.47 -14.68
CA ALA A 11 11.10 1.65 -16.12
C ALA A 11 10.94 3.12 -16.53
N LEU A 12 10.06 3.87 -15.88
CA LEU A 12 9.85 5.30 -16.13
C LEU A 12 11.02 6.14 -15.62
N GLU A 13 11.49 5.88 -14.40
CA GLU A 13 12.66 6.56 -13.81
C GLU A 13 13.93 6.33 -14.63
N SER A 14 14.12 5.13 -15.20
CA SER A 14 15.25 4.84 -16.10
C SER A 14 15.22 5.64 -17.40
N ARG A 15 14.08 6.21 -17.76
CA ARG A 15 13.88 7.11 -18.90
C ARG A 15 13.88 8.59 -18.49
N GLY A 16 14.24 8.93 -17.25
CA GLY A 16 14.29 10.29 -16.72
C GLY A 16 12.92 10.88 -16.36
N LEU A 17 11.86 10.06 -16.32
CA LEU A 17 10.52 10.52 -15.93
C LEU A 17 10.37 10.37 -14.40
N HIS A 18 10.05 11.47 -13.73
CA HIS A 18 9.70 11.43 -12.32
C HIS A 18 8.33 10.78 -12.12
N CYS A 19 8.24 9.82 -11.21
CA CYS A 19 7.01 9.11 -10.91
C CYS A 19 6.56 9.41 -9.49
N ALA A 20 5.38 9.96 -9.35
CA ALA A 20 4.60 9.92 -8.14
C ALA A 20 3.86 8.57 -8.10
N ALA A 21 4.53 7.54 -7.60
CA ALA A 21 3.90 6.26 -7.34
C ALA A 21 3.50 6.22 -5.87
N GLU A 22 2.29 5.78 -5.59
CA GLU A 22 1.97 5.36 -4.23
C GLU A 22 2.94 4.26 -3.83
N SER A 23 3.56 4.41 -2.65
CA SER A 23 4.41 3.36 -2.09
C SER A 23 3.60 2.06 -1.98
N ASP A 24 4.23 0.93 -2.26
CA ASP A 24 3.63 -0.42 -2.11
C ASP A 24 3.19 -0.72 -0.66
N GLY A 25 3.75 0.00 0.33
CA GLY A 25 3.27 0.12 1.70
C GLY A 25 2.55 1.46 1.86
N GLY A 26 1.56 1.52 2.73
CA GLY A 26 0.92 2.77 3.12
C GLY A 26 1.94 3.80 3.59
N PHE A 27 1.56 5.05 3.66
CA PHE A 27 2.40 6.15 4.13
C PHE A 27 3.15 5.80 5.43
N TYR A 28 2.48 5.16 6.38
CA TYR A 28 3.04 4.75 7.66
C TYR A 28 4.00 3.54 7.60
N GLU A 29 3.99 2.78 6.51
CA GLU A 29 4.90 1.65 6.28
C GLU A 29 6.22 2.09 5.65
N THR A 30 6.33 3.35 5.22
CA THR A 30 7.59 3.88 4.71
C THR A 30 8.60 3.98 5.86
N MET A 31 9.86 3.62 5.58
CA MET A 31 10.89 3.52 6.62
C MET A 31 11.04 4.80 7.44
N GLU A 32 11.09 5.95 6.79
CA GLU A 32 11.25 7.26 7.43
C GLU A 32 10.08 7.61 8.35
N VAL A 33 8.85 7.30 7.95
CA VAL A 33 7.64 7.56 8.76
C VAL A 33 7.55 6.55 9.89
N ALA A 34 7.74 5.26 9.60
CA ALA A 34 7.70 4.19 10.62
C ALA A 34 8.73 4.42 11.73
N VAL A 35 9.96 4.80 11.38
CA VAL A 35 11.02 5.10 12.36
C VAL A 35 10.69 6.38 13.15
N THR A 36 10.17 7.41 12.50
CA THR A 36 9.76 8.64 13.19
C THR A 36 8.62 8.38 14.17
N PHE A 37 7.64 7.58 13.75
CA PHE A 37 6.53 7.20 14.63
C PHE A 37 7.01 6.34 15.81
N ALA A 38 7.88 5.33 15.56
CA ALA A 38 8.48 4.52 16.61
C ALA A 38 9.30 5.37 17.61
N LEU A 39 9.98 6.42 17.15
CA LEU A 39 10.66 7.39 18.03
C LEU A 39 9.68 8.11 18.95
N LEU A 40 8.54 8.57 18.43
CA LEU A 40 7.50 9.19 19.26
C LEU A 40 6.91 8.20 20.26
N GLU A 41 6.73 6.93 19.87
CA GLU A 41 6.25 5.88 20.77
C GLU A 41 7.20 5.63 21.94
N ILE A 42 8.51 5.58 21.70
CA ILE A 42 9.50 5.37 22.78
C ILE A 42 9.76 6.64 23.61
N LEU A 43 9.49 7.82 23.06
CA LEU A 43 9.49 9.05 23.86
C LEU A 43 8.33 9.04 24.86
N ASP A 44 7.17 8.55 24.46
CA ASP A 44 6.03 8.35 25.35
C ASP A 44 6.31 7.21 26.34
N ASN A 45 6.58 6.02 25.86
CA ASN A 45 6.91 4.85 26.67
C ASN A 45 8.11 4.08 26.13
N PRO A 46 9.32 4.21 26.74
CA PRO A 46 10.54 3.57 26.25
C PRO A 46 10.59 2.05 26.50
N ARG A 47 9.65 1.48 27.26
CA ARG A 47 9.58 0.05 27.60
C ARG A 47 8.83 -0.78 26.55
N GLN A 48 8.57 -0.23 25.39
CA GLN A 48 8.00 -0.94 24.25
C GLN A 48 9.12 -1.52 23.38
N ASP A 49 9.35 -2.83 23.49
CA ASP A 49 10.47 -3.50 22.83
C ASP A 49 10.47 -3.35 21.31
N VAL A 50 9.31 -3.51 20.65
CA VAL A 50 9.22 -3.47 19.19
C VAL A 50 9.57 -2.09 18.61
N PRO A 51 8.99 -0.97 19.07
CA PRO A 51 9.41 0.36 18.63
C PRO A 51 10.88 0.66 18.99
N LEU A 52 11.34 0.28 20.19
CA LEU A 52 12.71 0.53 20.62
C LEU A 52 13.74 -0.18 19.73
N ILE A 53 13.54 -1.46 19.47
CA ILE A 53 14.41 -2.24 18.59
C ILE A 53 14.37 -1.70 17.16
N SER A 54 13.20 -1.29 16.67
CA SER A 54 13.04 -0.70 15.33
C SER A 54 13.84 0.60 15.20
N VAL A 55 13.80 1.44 16.21
CA VAL A 55 14.58 2.69 16.26
C VAL A 55 16.07 2.42 16.32
N LEU A 56 16.53 1.56 17.23
CA LEU A 56 17.95 1.22 17.36
C LEU A 56 18.53 0.66 16.06
N ARG A 57 17.79 -0.20 15.37
CA ARG A 57 18.21 -0.81 14.11
C ARG A 57 18.13 0.14 12.92
N SER A 58 17.46 1.27 13.06
CA SER A 58 17.29 2.23 11.96
C SER A 58 18.62 2.84 11.51
N PRO A 59 18.68 3.43 10.30
CA PRO A 59 19.86 4.14 9.82
C PRO A 59 20.30 5.32 10.71
N LEU A 60 19.43 5.78 11.62
CA LEU A 60 19.73 6.87 12.55
C LEU A 60 20.71 6.44 13.64
N PHE A 61 20.61 5.22 14.13
CA PHE A 61 21.41 4.70 15.25
C PHE A 61 22.32 3.53 14.87
N GLY A 62 21.95 2.75 13.84
CA GLY A 62 22.83 1.77 13.20
C GLY A 62 23.21 0.56 14.05
N PHE A 63 22.42 0.20 15.07
CA PHE A 63 22.68 -1.04 15.81
C PHE A 63 22.52 -2.25 14.91
N THR A 64 23.52 -3.12 14.88
CA THR A 64 23.45 -4.37 14.11
C THR A 64 22.58 -5.41 14.80
N PRO A 65 22.02 -6.38 14.05
CA PRO A 65 21.29 -7.49 14.65
C PRO A 65 22.11 -8.24 15.71
N ASP A 66 23.41 -8.45 15.47
CA ASP A 66 24.31 -9.13 16.39
C ASP A 66 24.46 -8.33 17.69
N ARG A 67 24.63 -7.01 17.59
CA ARG A 67 24.71 -6.13 18.75
C ARG A 67 23.43 -6.15 19.59
N LEU A 68 22.27 -6.15 18.96
CA LEU A 68 20.98 -6.28 19.65
C LEU A 68 20.83 -7.66 20.33
N ALA A 69 21.29 -8.73 19.68
CA ALA A 69 21.30 -10.07 20.25
C ALA A 69 22.25 -10.16 21.47
N GLU A 70 23.43 -9.55 21.41
CA GLU A 70 24.36 -9.46 22.55
C GLU A 70 23.74 -8.76 23.75
N LEU A 71 23.06 -7.62 23.53
CA LEU A 71 22.35 -6.90 24.59
C LEU A 71 21.30 -7.79 25.26
N ARG A 72 20.49 -8.48 24.48
CA ARG A 72 19.48 -9.39 25.01
C ARG A 72 20.10 -10.62 25.71
N ALA A 73 21.22 -11.15 25.20
CA ALA A 73 21.90 -12.30 25.79
C ALA A 73 22.50 -11.96 27.16
N LYS A 74 23.01 -10.74 27.34
CA LYS A 74 23.53 -10.27 28.66
C LYS A 74 22.41 -10.06 29.68
N THR A 75 21.22 -9.69 29.25
CA THR A 75 20.06 -9.44 30.12
C THR A 75 18.84 -10.17 29.54
N PRO A 76 18.68 -11.48 29.81
CA PRO A 76 17.66 -12.29 29.17
C PRO A 76 16.22 -11.97 29.59
N GLY A 77 16.02 -11.36 30.75
CA GLY A 77 14.72 -11.02 31.30
C GLY A 77 14.42 -9.52 31.25
N GLY A 78 13.15 -9.15 31.44
CA GLY A 78 12.71 -7.74 31.45
C GLY A 78 12.59 -7.12 30.06
N ASP A 79 12.33 -5.81 30.05
CA ASP A 79 12.20 -5.02 28.82
C ASP A 79 13.57 -4.82 28.14
N PHE A 80 13.57 -4.60 26.82
CA PHE A 80 14.80 -4.32 26.09
C PHE A 80 15.47 -3.02 26.56
N TYR A 81 14.68 -2.07 27.09
CA TYR A 81 15.18 -0.85 27.69
C TYR A 81 16.10 -1.13 28.88
N ASP A 82 15.75 -2.09 29.74
CA ASP A 82 16.58 -2.47 30.87
C ASP A 82 17.90 -3.12 30.43
N ALA A 83 17.85 -3.95 29.37
CA ALA A 83 19.04 -4.51 28.76
C ALA A 83 19.98 -3.41 28.19
N LEU A 84 19.41 -2.42 27.55
CA LEU A 84 20.15 -1.28 27.03
C LEU A 84 20.74 -0.39 28.15
N ALA A 85 19.98 -0.19 29.24
CA ALA A 85 20.42 0.60 30.39
C ALA A 85 21.51 -0.09 31.22
N ALA A 86 21.51 -1.40 31.25
CA ALA A 86 22.56 -2.20 31.92
C ALA A 86 23.83 -2.35 31.07
N ASP A 87 23.78 -2.00 29.77
CA ASP A 87 24.93 -2.10 28.90
C ASP A 87 25.89 -0.90 29.11
N GLY A 88 27.17 -1.21 29.31
CA GLY A 88 28.22 -0.20 29.46
C GLY A 88 28.78 0.35 28.14
N GLY A 89 28.17 0.01 26.99
CA GLY A 89 28.63 0.43 25.68
C GLY A 89 28.40 1.92 25.40
N GLU A 90 29.32 2.54 24.67
CA GLU A 90 29.22 3.97 24.33
C GLU A 90 28.00 4.29 23.45
N ASP A 91 27.65 3.37 22.54
CA ASP A 91 26.49 3.45 21.66
C ASP A 91 25.19 3.49 22.46
N SER A 92 25.04 2.59 23.42
CA SER A 92 23.90 2.53 24.34
C SER A 92 23.80 3.77 25.23
N ALA A 93 24.93 4.23 25.78
CA ALA A 93 24.97 5.41 26.63
C ALA A 93 24.59 6.67 25.87
N ARG A 94 25.06 6.83 24.64
CA ARG A 94 24.74 7.97 23.75
C ARG A 94 23.26 8.00 23.38
N PHE A 95 22.70 6.83 23.01
CA PHE A 95 21.27 6.71 22.71
C PHE A 95 20.40 7.05 23.92
N LEU A 96 20.72 6.52 25.09
CA LEU A 96 19.95 6.77 26.32
C LEU A 96 20.05 8.22 26.79
N ALA A 97 21.19 8.89 26.57
CA ALA A 97 21.34 10.31 26.85
C ALA A 97 20.42 11.16 25.96
N LEU A 98 20.43 10.90 24.65
CA LEU A 98 19.54 11.56 23.69
C LEU A 98 18.05 11.30 24.00
N LEU A 99 17.69 10.06 24.32
CA LEU A 99 16.32 9.70 24.67
C LEU A 99 15.85 10.45 25.93
N ARG A 100 16.69 10.55 26.96
CA ARG A 100 16.38 11.33 28.18
C ARG A 100 16.19 12.79 27.89
N GLU A 101 17.05 13.38 27.08
CA GLU A 101 16.97 14.79 26.67
C GLU A 101 15.65 15.09 25.92
N LEU A 102 15.34 14.26 24.93
CA LEU A 102 14.09 14.42 24.15
C LEU A 102 12.83 14.21 25.01
N ARG A 103 12.86 13.27 25.94
CA ARG A 103 11.76 13.05 26.88
C ARG A 103 11.57 14.22 27.85
N ALA A 104 12.65 14.85 28.29
CA ALA A 104 12.55 16.08 29.08
C ALA A 104 11.94 17.22 28.26
N SER A 105 12.34 17.37 26.99
CA SER A 105 11.78 18.34 26.07
C SER A 105 10.29 18.10 25.79
N ALA A 106 9.85 16.84 25.70
CA ALA A 106 8.44 16.48 25.48
C ALA A 106 7.49 16.96 26.59
N GLN A 107 8.01 17.31 27.76
CA GLN A 107 7.20 17.84 28.88
C GLN A 107 6.91 19.35 28.74
N THR A 108 7.68 20.07 27.97
CA THR A 108 7.61 21.52 27.87
C THR A 108 7.27 22.04 26.48
N LEU A 109 7.63 21.28 25.44
CA LEU A 109 7.37 21.66 24.06
C LEU A 109 5.95 21.25 23.61
N THR A 110 5.41 22.00 22.68
CA THR A 110 4.23 21.56 21.92
C THR A 110 4.57 20.33 21.08
N LEU A 111 3.59 19.62 20.55
CA LEU A 111 3.83 18.43 19.72
C LEU A 111 4.64 18.80 18.46
N THR A 112 4.25 19.88 17.79
CA THR A 112 4.93 20.37 16.58
C THR A 112 6.38 20.73 16.87
N GLU A 113 6.64 21.46 17.96
CA GLU A 113 8.02 21.79 18.40
C GLU A 113 8.82 20.54 18.77
N LEU A 114 8.20 19.54 19.40
CA LEU A 114 8.83 18.26 19.72
C LEU A 114 9.22 17.48 18.45
N VAL A 115 8.35 17.40 17.46
CA VAL A 115 8.66 16.74 16.17
C VAL A 115 9.77 17.50 15.44
N ALA A 116 9.78 18.83 15.49
CA ALA A 116 10.86 19.64 14.92
C ALA A 116 12.21 19.38 15.63
N ALA A 117 12.22 19.38 16.97
CA ALA A 117 13.39 19.06 17.78
C ALA A 117 13.90 17.63 17.51
N LEU A 118 12.98 16.66 17.34
CA LEU A 118 13.31 15.29 16.98
C LEU A 118 13.99 15.21 15.61
N TYR A 119 13.48 15.93 14.61
CA TYR A 119 14.05 16.00 13.27
C TYR A 119 15.47 16.59 13.28
N GLU A 120 15.68 17.63 14.05
CA GLU A 120 16.96 18.30 14.18
C GLU A 120 17.99 17.44 14.93
N ARG A 121 17.64 16.98 16.15
CA ARG A 121 18.56 16.24 17.03
C ARG A 121 18.96 14.87 16.49
N CYS A 122 18.02 14.16 15.84
CA CYS A 122 18.29 12.87 15.21
C CYS A 122 18.71 12.99 13.73
N HIS A 123 18.82 14.18 13.18
CA HIS A 123 19.18 14.44 11.78
C HIS A 123 18.29 13.69 10.78
N ILE A 124 17.02 13.43 11.12
CA ILE A 124 16.08 12.57 10.38
C ILE A 124 15.99 12.96 8.90
N PRO A 125 15.70 14.25 8.53
CA PRO A 125 15.57 14.64 7.13
C PRO A 125 16.90 14.54 6.35
N ALA A 126 18.04 14.69 7.03
CA ALA A 126 19.36 14.59 6.40
C ALA A 126 19.70 13.12 6.09
N VAL A 127 19.55 12.22 7.07
CA VAL A 127 19.86 10.80 6.92
C VAL A 127 18.95 10.15 5.87
N PHE A 128 17.63 10.26 6.01
CA PHE A 128 16.70 9.68 5.04
C PHE A 128 16.74 10.38 3.69
N GLY A 129 17.01 11.67 3.67
CA GLY A 129 17.17 12.46 2.45
C GLY A 129 18.42 12.13 1.63
N ALA A 130 19.47 11.57 2.25
CA ALA A 130 20.67 11.08 1.57
C ALA A 130 20.49 9.67 0.97
N MET A 131 19.45 8.95 1.37
CA MET A 131 19.16 7.61 0.87
C MET A 131 18.55 7.65 -0.54
N ARG A 132 18.53 6.49 -1.22
CA ARG A 132 17.84 6.34 -2.50
C ARG A 132 16.36 6.78 -2.39
N GLY A 133 15.92 7.65 -3.30
CA GLY A 133 14.58 8.25 -3.24
C GLY A 133 14.45 9.36 -2.19
N GLY A 134 15.55 9.98 -1.79
CA GLY A 134 15.60 10.96 -0.69
C GLY A 134 14.67 12.16 -0.83
N ALA A 135 14.35 12.60 -2.06
CA ALA A 135 13.37 13.65 -2.28
C ALA A 135 11.97 13.23 -1.78
N ALA A 136 11.50 12.04 -2.19
CA ALA A 136 10.21 11.49 -1.73
C ALA A 136 10.19 11.24 -0.21
N ARG A 137 11.31 10.77 0.36
CA ARG A 137 11.43 10.57 1.81
C ARG A 137 11.32 11.89 2.58
N ARG A 138 11.93 12.97 2.09
CA ARG A 138 11.76 14.30 2.70
C ARG A 138 10.34 14.82 2.61
N GLU A 139 9.63 14.54 1.50
CA GLU A 139 8.21 14.88 1.38
C GLU A 139 7.35 14.08 2.38
N ASN A 140 7.62 12.78 2.56
CA ASN A 140 6.92 11.98 3.57
C ASN A 140 7.16 12.52 4.99
N LEU A 141 8.37 12.95 5.31
CA LEU A 141 8.67 13.55 6.61
C LEU A 141 7.97 14.90 6.81
N ARG A 142 7.90 15.74 5.76
CA ARG A 142 7.11 16.99 5.81
C ARG A 142 5.62 16.70 6.02
N ALA A 143 5.12 15.71 5.28
CA ALA A 143 3.74 15.27 5.41
C ALA A 143 3.43 14.75 6.82
N PHE A 144 4.35 13.99 7.44
CA PHE A 144 4.22 13.55 8.83
C PHE A 144 4.25 14.73 9.82
N PHE A 145 5.09 15.72 9.56
CA PHE A 145 5.12 16.96 10.35
C PHE A 145 3.78 17.71 10.27
N SER A 146 3.20 17.81 9.07
CA SER A 146 1.89 18.44 8.88
C SER A 146 0.76 17.72 9.62
N LEU A 147 0.83 16.38 9.80
CA LEU A 147 -0.14 15.66 10.63
C LEU A 147 -0.09 16.09 12.10
N ALA A 148 1.11 16.37 12.63
CA ALA A 148 1.26 16.88 13.98
C ALA A 148 0.65 18.31 14.12
N GLU A 149 0.90 19.17 13.12
CA GLU A 149 0.28 20.51 13.07
C GLU A 149 -1.24 20.45 12.98
N GLU A 150 -1.78 19.58 12.13
CA GLU A 150 -3.23 19.39 11.97
C GLU A 150 -3.88 18.87 13.26
N PHE A 151 -3.23 17.93 13.93
CA PHE A 151 -3.70 17.42 15.22
C PHE A 151 -3.78 18.53 16.29
N GLU A 152 -2.75 19.38 16.41
CA GLU A 152 -2.75 20.51 17.34
C GLU A 152 -3.79 21.57 16.96
N ARG A 153 -3.92 21.88 15.67
CA ARG A 153 -4.94 22.82 15.16
C ARG A 153 -6.36 22.33 15.42
N GLY A 154 -6.56 21.00 15.38
CA GLY A 154 -7.81 20.33 15.74
C GLY A 154 -8.11 20.30 17.26
N GLY A 155 -7.25 20.90 18.08
CA GLY A 155 -7.40 20.97 19.55
C GLY A 155 -6.74 19.79 20.30
N GLY A 156 -6.06 18.88 19.60
CA GLY A 156 -5.28 17.81 20.23
C GLY A 156 -4.05 18.38 20.96
N ARG A 157 -3.67 17.77 22.08
CA ARG A 157 -2.51 18.23 22.87
C ARG A 157 -1.69 17.05 23.40
N GLY A 158 -0.38 17.22 23.32
CA GLY A 158 0.61 16.34 23.92
C GLY A 158 0.92 15.08 23.11
N LEU A 159 2.10 14.54 23.38
CA LEU A 159 2.66 13.40 22.69
C LEU A 159 1.79 12.14 22.82
N PHE A 160 1.36 11.81 24.06
CA PHE A 160 0.54 10.62 24.33
C PHE A 160 -0.75 10.59 23.50
N ALA A 161 -1.48 11.72 23.48
CA ALA A 161 -2.74 11.81 22.75
C ALA A 161 -2.54 11.65 21.23
N PHE A 162 -1.45 12.19 20.69
CA PHE A 162 -1.11 12.05 19.28
C PHE A 162 -0.73 10.61 18.90
N VAL A 163 0.15 9.96 19.69
CA VAL A 163 0.53 8.57 19.47
C VAL A 163 -0.69 7.66 19.53
N ARG A 164 -1.57 7.86 20.51
CA ARG A 164 -2.81 7.08 20.62
C ARG A 164 -3.73 7.34 19.42
N HIS A 165 -3.92 8.57 19.03
CA HIS A 165 -4.74 8.93 17.86
C HIS A 165 -4.25 8.25 16.58
N LEU A 166 -2.93 8.26 16.31
CA LEU A 166 -2.37 7.59 15.15
C LEU A 166 -2.53 6.06 15.21
N ARG A 167 -2.36 5.45 16.39
CA ARG A 167 -2.57 4.00 16.56
C ARG A 167 -4.02 3.60 16.30
N GLU A 168 -4.97 4.31 16.89
CA GLU A 168 -6.40 4.05 16.70
C GLU A 168 -6.78 4.13 15.21
N GLN A 169 -6.23 5.09 14.49
CA GLN A 169 -6.48 5.22 13.06
C GLN A 169 -5.80 4.14 12.21
N LEU A 170 -4.60 3.72 12.56
CA LEU A 170 -3.93 2.60 11.92
C LEU A 170 -4.69 1.28 12.10
N GLU A 171 -5.23 1.05 13.29
CA GLU A 171 -6.05 -0.14 13.62
C GLU A 171 -7.41 -0.12 12.94
N SER A 172 -8.02 1.04 12.75
CA SER A 172 -9.30 1.18 12.03
C SER A 172 -9.19 0.97 10.51
N GLY A 173 -7.97 0.91 9.98
CA GLY A 173 -7.71 0.73 8.55
C GLY A 173 -7.91 1.98 7.69
N GLU A 174 -8.19 3.12 8.30
CA GLU A 174 -8.32 4.43 7.66
C GLU A 174 -7.34 5.45 8.25
N PRO A 175 -6.02 5.20 8.18
CA PRO A 175 -5.06 6.15 8.72
C PRO A 175 -5.11 7.46 7.93
N PRO A 176 -4.93 8.63 8.59
CA PRO A 176 -4.89 9.91 7.92
C PRO A 176 -3.73 9.91 6.93
N VAL A 177 -4.05 10.06 5.67
CA VAL A 177 -3.04 10.28 4.63
C VAL A 177 -2.91 11.79 4.48
N PRO A 178 -1.72 12.34 4.72
CA PRO A 178 -1.50 13.77 4.55
C PRO A 178 -1.88 14.18 3.13
N GLN A 179 -2.62 15.25 3.00
CA GLN A 179 -2.85 15.87 1.70
C GLN A 179 -1.51 16.44 1.24
N THR A 180 -0.76 15.67 0.46
CA THR A 180 0.42 16.19 -0.22
C THR A 180 -0.07 17.23 -1.23
N THR A 181 0.05 18.49 -0.87
CA THR A 181 -0.35 19.66 -1.67
C THR A 181 0.52 19.87 -2.91
N HIS A 182 1.52 19.06 -3.10
CA HIS A 182 2.28 19.03 -4.33
C HIS A 182 1.74 17.91 -5.23
N ALA A 183 0.90 18.31 -6.17
CA ALA A 183 0.83 17.61 -7.44
C ALA A 183 2.28 17.50 -7.94
N ALA A 184 2.94 16.41 -7.60
CA ALA A 184 4.30 16.18 -8.04
C ALA A 184 4.26 16.27 -9.56
N GLN A 185 5.01 17.21 -10.13
CA GLN A 185 5.21 17.30 -11.56
C GLN A 185 5.79 15.95 -12.00
N GLY A 186 4.99 15.11 -12.63
CA GLY A 186 5.44 13.79 -13.03
C GLY A 186 4.30 12.83 -13.39
N VAL A 187 4.67 11.60 -13.66
CA VAL A 187 3.73 10.52 -13.98
C VAL A 187 3.13 9.96 -12.70
N HIS A 188 1.81 10.06 -12.56
CA HIS A 188 1.07 9.46 -11.45
C HIS A 188 0.75 8.00 -11.75
N ILE A 189 1.22 7.06 -10.93
CA ILE A 189 0.88 5.65 -11.04
C ILE A 189 -0.10 5.31 -9.90
N MET A 190 -1.32 4.95 -10.25
CA MET A 190 -2.39 4.67 -9.27
C MET A 190 -3.32 3.56 -9.74
N SER A 191 -4.14 3.03 -8.84
CA SER A 191 -5.21 2.11 -9.21
C SER A 191 -6.39 2.86 -9.84
N ILE A 192 -7.18 2.15 -10.67
CA ILE A 192 -8.37 2.74 -11.30
C ILE A 192 -9.37 3.25 -10.24
N HIS A 193 -9.53 2.52 -9.13
CA HIS A 193 -10.43 2.94 -8.05
C HIS A 193 -10.06 4.31 -7.46
N LYS A 194 -8.77 4.58 -7.31
CA LYS A 194 -8.28 5.87 -6.79
C LYS A 194 -8.34 7.00 -7.79
N SER A 195 -8.45 6.68 -9.08
CA SER A 195 -8.66 7.69 -10.13
C SER A 195 -10.12 8.18 -10.22
N LYS A 196 -11.05 7.58 -9.46
CA LYS A 196 -12.46 7.98 -9.48
C LYS A 196 -12.59 9.43 -9.02
N GLY A 197 -13.23 10.27 -9.85
CA GLY A 197 -13.39 11.70 -9.58
C GLY A 197 -12.22 12.57 -10.03
N LEU A 198 -11.08 11.98 -10.44
CA LEU A 198 -9.94 12.71 -11.00
C LEU A 198 -9.97 12.65 -12.54
N GLU A 199 -9.34 13.64 -13.19
CA GLU A 199 -9.16 13.68 -14.63
C GLU A 199 -7.73 14.08 -14.96
N PHE A 200 -7.20 13.52 -16.04
CA PHE A 200 -5.81 13.74 -16.46
C PHE A 200 -5.74 14.05 -17.96
N PRO A 201 -4.82 14.92 -18.42
CA PRO A 201 -4.62 15.18 -19.84
C PRO A 201 -4.33 13.89 -20.62
N VAL A 202 -3.41 13.07 -20.11
CA VAL A 202 -3.02 11.79 -20.73
C VAL A 202 -3.18 10.66 -19.72
N VAL A 203 -3.85 9.59 -20.11
CA VAL A 203 -4.01 8.38 -19.30
C VAL A 203 -3.44 7.17 -20.03
N ILE A 204 -2.64 6.38 -19.34
CA ILE A 204 -2.09 5.13 -19.85
C ILE A 204 -2.68 3.99 -19.03
N LEU A 205 -3.53 3.17 -19.65
CA LEU A 205 -4.06 1.95 -19.04
C LEU A 205 -3.09 0.79 -19.30
N ALA A 206 -2.41 0.34 -18.29
CA ALA A 206 -1.45 -0.75 -18.36
C ALA A 206 -2.05 -2.08 -17.87
N ASP A 207 -1.38 -3.20 -18.19
CA ASP A 207 -1.75 -4.56 -17.76
C ASP A 207 -3.18 -5.04 -18.16
N LEU A 208 -3.74 -4.52 -19.23
CA LEU A 208 -5.09 -4.88 -19.70
C LEU A 208 -5.26 -6.36 -20.05
N ALA A 209 -4.17 -7.08 -20.37
CA ALA A 209 -4.16 -8.52 -20.65
C ALA A 209 -4.20 -9.39 -19.38
N ARG A 210 -4.21 -8.80 -18.19
CA ARG A 210 -4.26 -9.56 -16.95
C ARG A 210 -5.60 -10.27 -16.78
N PRO A 211 -5.59 -11.60 -16.50
CA PRO A 211 -6.82 -12.33 -16.23
C PRO A 211 -7.55 -11.79 -14.99
N PHE A 212 -8.87 -11.82 -15.03
CA PHE A 212 -9.71 -11.51 -13.86
C PHE A 212 -9.42 -12.45 -12.70
N SER A 213 -9.51 -11.94 -11.45
CA SER A 213 -9.29 -12.73 -10.25
C SER A 213 -10.30 -13.87 -10.14
N ARG A 214 -9.82 -15.03 -9.66
CA ARG A 214 -10.67 -16.18 -9.33
C ARG A 214 -10.64 -16.52 -7.85
N MET A 215 -9.90 -15.73 -7.04
CA MET A 215 -9.68 -16.05 -5.63
C MET A 215 -10.97 -16.02 -4.82
N ASP A 216 -11.89 -15.13 -5.15
CA ASP A 216 -13.15 -14.93 -4.43
C ASP A 216 -14.09 -16.15 -4.54
N PHE A 217 -13.87 -17.02 -5.53
CA PHE A 217 -14.68 -18.23 -5.78
C PHE A 217 -14.09 -19.51 -5.17
N GLN A 218 -12.95 -19.44 -4.48
CA GLN A 218 -12.24 -20.60 -3.91
C GLN A 218 -12.69 -20.96 -2.50
N SER A 219 -13.48 -20.11 -1.84
CA SER A 219 -14.01 -20.38 -0.51
C SER A 219 -14.83 -21.68 -0.48
N SER A 220 -14.79 -22.40 0.62
CA SER A 220 -15.60 -23.62 0.82
C SER A 220 -17.10 -23.35 0.85
N VAL A 221 -17.51 -22.14 1.20
CA VAL A 221 -18.89 -21.67 1.16
C VAL A 221 -18.92 -20.35 0.40
N LEU A 222 -19.74 -20.27 -0.64
CA LEU A 222 -20.08 -19.04 -1.31
C LEU A 222 -21.31 -18.42 -0.67
N VAL A 223 -21.32 -17.12 -0.52
CA VAL A 223 -22.41 -16.34 0.06
C VAL A 223 -22.91 -15.33 -0.94
N HIS A 224 -24.21 -15.25 -1.12
CA HIS A 224 -24.82 -14.22 -1.95
C HIS A 224 -25.99 -13.56 -1.18
N PRO A 225 -26.12 -12.23 -1.18
CA PRO A 225 -27.17 -11.54 -0.40
C PRO A 225 -28.60 -12.00 -0.74
N GLU A 226 -28.89 -12.26 -2.02
CA GLU A 226 -30.23 -12.61 -2.48
C GLU A 226 -30.45 -14.14 -2.58
N TYR A 227 -29.42 -14.91 -2.97
CA TYR A 227 -29.53 -16.33 -3.27
C TYR A 227 -29.04 -17.25 -2.14
N GLY A 228 -28.52 -16.68 -1.03
CA GLY A 228 -28.11 -17.39 0.16
C GLY A 228 -26.75 -18.08 0.07
N LEU A 229 -26.66 -19.34 0.49
CA LEU A 229 -25.42 -20.05 0.72
C LEU A 229 -25.21 -21.20 -0.29
N GLY A 230 -23.99 -21.29 -0.83
CA GLY A 230 -23.55 -22.37 -1.71
C GLY A 230 -22.35 -23.13 -1.11
N PRO A 231 -22.55 -24.15 -0.28
CA PRO A 231 -21.47 -24.90 0.33
C PRO A 231 -20.88 -25.95 -0.62
N VAL A 232 -19.65 -26.36 -0.35
CA VAL A 232 -19.07 -27.62 -0.85
C VAL A 232 -19.54 -28.75 0.06
N CYS A 233 -19.99 -29.86 -0.53
CA CYS A 233 -20.27 -31.09 0.21
C CYS A 233 -18.98 -31.88 0.44
N VAL A 234 -18.78 -32.37 1.68
CA VAL A 234 -17.63 -33.17 2.06
C VAL A 234 -18.11 -34.54 2.53
N ASP A 235 -17.79 -35.58 1.78
CA ASP A 235 -17.94 -36.97 2.22
C ASP A 235 -16.70 -37.38 3.00
N THR A 236 -16.78 -37.36 4.31
CA THR A 236 -15.68 -37.69 5.19
C THR A 236 -15.28 -39.17 5.13
N LYS A 237 -16.21 -40.09 4.79
CA LYS A 237 -15.91 -41.50 4.70
C LYS A 237 -15.08 -41.84 3.45
N ARG A 238 -15.32 -41.11 2.36
CA ARG A 238 -14.60 -41.31 1.09
C ARG A 238 -13.51 -40.28 0.84
N SER A 239 -13.36 -39.30 1.74
CA SER A 239 -12.43 -38.17 1.58
C SER A 239 -12.62 -37.40 0.25
N ILE A 240 -13.86 -37.24 -0.19
CA ILE A 240 -14.20 -36.57 -1.45
C ILE A 240 -14.88 -35.24 -1.14
N LYS A 241 -14.51 -34.19 -1.90
CA LYS A 241 -15.17 -32.89 -1.92
C LYS A 241 -15.83 -32.67 -3.28
N TYR A 242 -17.10 -32.26 -3.29
CA TYR A 242 -17.79 -31.93 -4.52
C TYR A 242 -18.71 -30.70 -4.32
N PRO A 243 -18.86 -29.87 -5.38
CA PRO A 243 -19.72 -28.69 -5.29
C PRO A 243 -21.19 -29.11 -5.27
N THR A 244 -22.00 -28.45 -4.45
CA THR A 244 -23.46 -28.57 -4.51
C THR A 244 -24.02 -27.84 -5.73
N ALA A 245 -25.26 -28.18 -6.15
CA ALA A 245 -25.93 -27.46 -7.23
C ALA A 245 -26.11 -25.96 -6.89
N ALA A 246 -26.43 -25.65 -5.62
CA ALA A 246 -26.49 -24.27 -5.14
C ALA A 246 -25.16 -23.54 -5.31
N ARG A 247 -24.03 -24.20 -4.98
CA ARG A 247 -22.70 -23.63 -5.19
C ARG A 247 -22.40 -23.32 -6.66
N LEU A 248 -22.71 -24.24 -7.56
CA LEU A 248 -22.48 -24.05 -9.00
C LEU A 248 -23.33 -22.90 -9.56
N ALA A 249 -24.58 -22.78 -9.13
CA ALA A 249 -25.45 -21.68 -9.51
C ALA A 249 -24.92 -20.33 -8.98
N LEU A 250 -24.56 -20.27 -7.68
CA LEU A 250 -24.01 -19.07 -7.07
C LEU A 250 -22.67 -18.67 -7.68
N GLU A 251 -21.79 -19.61 -7.95
CA GLU A 251 -20.50 -19.34 -8.60
C GLU A 251 -20.68 -18.71 -9.97
N ARG A 252 -21.63 -19.19 -10.76
CA ARG A 252 -21.97 -18.62 -12.07
C ARG A 252 -22.48 -17.20 -11.94
N GLN A 253 -23.40 -16.95 -11.01
CA GLN A 253 -23.98 -15.63 -10.77
C GLN A 253 -22.93 -14.63 -10.28
N LEU A 254 -22.17 -14.99 -9.25
CA LEU A 254 -21.10 -14.14 -8.70
C LEU A 254 -20.02 -13.81 -9.76
N ARG A 255 -19.67 -14.76 -10.62
CA ARG A 255 -18.74 -14.49 -11.74
C ARG A 255 -19.30 -13.50 -12.73
N ARG A 256 -20.61 -13.55 -13.00
CA ARG A 256 -21.28 -12.60 -13.90
C ARG A 256 -21.28 -11.20 -13.30
N GLU A 257 -21.61 -11.08 -12.02
CA GLU A 257 -21.60 -9.82 -11.28
C GLU A 257 -20.20 -9.22 -11.18
N ALA A 258 -19.20 -10.04 -10.85
CA ALA A 258 -17.81 -9.60 -10.83
C ALA A 258 -17.35 -9.07 -12.19
N LYS A 259 -17.72 -9.72 -13.31
CA LYS A 259 -17.39 -9.22 -14.65
C LYS A 259 -18.14 -7.93 -14.99
N ALA A 260 -19.39 -7.81 -14.58
CA ALA A 260 -20.14 -6.57 -14.76
C ALA A 260 -19.50 -5.40 -14.01
N GLU A 261 -18.97 -5.64 -12.81
CA GLU A 261 -18.24 -4.64 -12.04
C GLU A 261 -16.89 -4.29 -12.70
N GLU A 262 -16.13 -5.28 -13.16
CA GLU A 262 -14.87 -5.05 -13.90
C GLU A 262 -15.12 -4.22 -15.18
N LEU A 263 -16.25 -4.41 -15.85
CA LEU A 263 -16.63 -3.60 -17.03
C LEU A 263 -16.94 -2.15 -16.65
N ARG A 264 -17.59 -1.92 -15.50
CA ARG A 264 -17.81 -0.56 -14.97
C ARG A 264 -16.48 0.09 -14.58
N VAL A 265 -15.58 -0.66 -13.97
CA VAL A 265 -14.22 -0.19 -13.64
C VAL A 265 -13.45 0.19 -14.90
N LEU A 266 -13.54 -0.61 -15.98
CA LEU A 266 -12.93 -0.27 -17.27
C LEU A 266 -13.53 1.03 -17.85
N TYR A 267 -14.85 1.18 -17.82
CA TYR A 267 -15.51 2.42 -18.25
C TYR A 267 -15.00 3.64 -17.48
N VAL A 268 -14.91 3.54 -16.14
CA VAL A 268 -14.35 4.61 -15.31
C VAL A 268 -12.93 4.93 -15.73
N ALA A 269 -12.09 3.92 -15.96
CA ALA A 269 -10.70 4.12 -16.37
C ALA A 269 -10.59 4.86 -17.71
N MET A 270 -11.40 4.47 -18.69
CA MET A 270 -11.40 5.07 -20.03
C MET A 270 -11.88 6.53 -20.02
N THR A 271 -12.77 6.89 -19.11
CA THR A 271 -13.31 8.25 -18.98
C THR A 271 -12.44 9.21 -18.18
N ARG A 272 -11.27 8.79 -17.71
CA ARG A 272 -10.33 9.66 -16.96
C ARG A 272 -9.47 10.55 -17.86
N ALA A 273 -9.31 10.19 -19.13
CA ALA A 273 -8.49 10.95 -20.08
C ALA A 273 -9.26 12.15 -20.64
N LYS A 274 -8.65 13.34 -20.57
CA LYS A 274 -9.16 14.56 -21.22
C LYS A 274 -8.76 14.64 -22.68
N GLU A 275 -7.50 14.35 -22.99
CA GLU A 275 -6.92 14.58 -24.31
C GLU A 275 -6.51 13.26 -24.98
N LYS A 276 -5.80 12.37 -24.24
CA LYS A 276 -5.23 11.16 -24.83
C LYS A 276 -5.35 9.97 -23.92
N LEU A 277 -5.94 8.90 -24.45
CA LEU A 277 -5.99 7.58 -23.82
C LEU A 277 -5.05 6.62 -24.55
N VAL A 278 -4.11 6.02 -23.83
CA VAL A 278 -3.20 4.98 -24.34
C VAL A 278 -3.51 3.67 -23.61
N MET A 279 -3.85 2.65 -24.39
CA MET A 279 -4.17 1.33 -23.87
C MET A 279 -3.02 0.38 -24.19
N VAL A 280 -2.42 -0.23 -23.16
CA VAL A 280 -1.26 -1.13 -23.31
C VAL A 280 -1.65 -2.53 -22.93
N CYS A 281 -1.49 -3.46 -23.88
CA CYS A 281 -1.72 -4.86 -23.70
C CYS A 281 -0.43 -5.64 -24.07
N ALA A 282 0.20 -6.27 -23.08
CA ALA A 282 1.35 -7.13 -23.28
C ALA A 282 0.95 -8.57 -22.97
N ARG A 283 1.07 -9.46 -23.98
CA ARG A 283 0.68 -10.87 -23.87
C ARG A 283 1.62 -11.74 -24.71
N ALA A 284 2.07 -12.85 -24.13
CA ALA A 284 2.76 -13.88 -24.88
C ALA A 284 1.79 -14.54 -25.90
N GLY A 285 2.23 -14.76 -27.13
CA GLY A 285 1.40 -15.35 -28.19
C GLY A 285 0.25 -14.44 -28.67
N ALA A 286 0.44 -13.13 -28.67
CA ALA A 286 -0.58 -12.15 -29.04
C ALA A 286 -1.22 -12.40 -30.41
N ALA A 287 -0.41 -12.76 -31.43
CA ALA A 287 -0.92 -13.01 -32.78
C ALA A 287 -1.89 -14.21 -32.82
N LYS A 288 -1.55 -15.32 -32.12
CA LYS A 288 -2.44 -16.48 -32.02
C LYS A 288 -3.73 -16.11 -31.29
N HIS A 289 -3.59 -15.39 -30.16
CA HIS A 289 -4.76 -14.95 -29.39
C HIS A 289 -5.71 -14.05 -30.19
N LEU A 290 -5.17 -13.13 -30.99
CA LEU A 290 -5.99 -12.30 -31.87
C LEU A 290 -6.71 -13.14 -32.94
N ALA A 291 -6.03 -14.13 -33.54
CA ALA A 291 -6.66 -15.03 -34.49
C ALA A 291 -7.81 -15.84 -33.83
N ASP A 292 -7.58 -16.37 -32.63
CA ASP A 292 -8.59 -17.09 -31.87
C ASP A 292 -9.79 -16.19 -31.52
N LEU A 293 -9.53 -14.92 -31.16
CA LEU A 293 -10.56 -13.94 -30.82
C LEU A 293 -11.37 -13.55 -32.08
N CYS A 294 -10.72 -13.35 -33.23
CA CYS A 294 -11.38 -13.10 -34.50
C CYS A 294 -12.35 -14.24 -34.88
N ALA A 295 -11.93 -15.49 -34.65
CA ALA A 295 -12.73 -16.67 -35.03
C ALA A 295 -14.05 -16.78 -34.22
N VAL A 296 -14.10 -16.25 -32.99
CA VAL A 296 -15.30 -16.27 -32.13
C VAL A 296 -16.10 -14.96 -32.12
N THR A 297 -15.55 -13.91 -32.72
CA THR A 297 -16.21 -12.59 -32.75
C THR A 297 -17.33 -12.57 -33.79
N SER A 298 -18.53 -12.22 -33.38
CA SER A 298 -19.65 -11.93 -34.28
C SER A 298 -19.92 -10.42 -34.32
N CYS A 299 -20.45 -9.95 -35.43
CA CYS A 299 -20.83 -8.53 -35.59
C CYS A 299 -22.35 -8.41 -35.79
N PRO A 300 -23.08 -7.85 -34.82
CA PRO A 300 -22.62 -7.26 -33.55
C PRO A 300 -22.10 -8.32 -32.54
N VAL A 301 -21.27 -7.88 -31.58
CA VAL A 301 -20.73 -8.74 -30.52
C VAL A 301 -21.85 -9.25 -29.64
N ARG A 302 -21.92 -10.57 -29.44
CA ARG A 302 -22.95 -11.19 -28.62
C ARG A 302 -22.62 -11.05 -27.13
N PRO A 303 -23.64 -10.92 -26.25
CA PRO A 303 -23.43 -10.86 -24.79
C PRO A 303 -22.65 -12.05 -24.24
N GLU A 304 -22.91 -13.25 -24.75
CA GLU A 304 -22.24 -14.49 -24.32
C GLU A 304 -20.73 -14.41 -24.61
N THR A 305 -20.34 -13.88 -25.77
CA THR A 305 -18.94 -13.68 -26.15
C THR A 305 -18.24 -12.72 -25.19
N VAL A 306 -18.92 -11.65 -24.72
CA VAL A 306 -18.40 -10.72 -23.74
C VAL A 306 -18.24 -11.41 -22.36
N GLU A 307 -19.22 -12.21 -21.95
CA GLU A 307 -19.18 -12.97 -20.69
C GLU A 307 -18.04 -14.01 -20.66
N GLU A 308 -17.66 -14.58 -21.77
CA GLU A 308 -16.59 -15.60 -21.87
C GLU A 308 -15.19 -15.00 -21.73
N GLN A 309 -15.02 -13.73 -21.97
CA GLN A 309 -13.70 -13.11 -21.95
C GLN A 309 -13.04 -13.16 -20.57
N LYS A 310 -11.69 -13.16 -20.58
CA LYS A 310 -10.88 -13.41 -19.38
C LYS A 310 -10.11 -12.19 -18.90
N CYS A 311 -10.04 -11.13 -19.70
CA CYS A 311 -9.31 -9.91 -19.37
C CYS A 311 -9.96 -8.67 -20.03
N MET A 312 -9.61 -7.49 -19.55
CA MET A 312 -10.13 -6.22 -20.10
C MET A 312 -9.70 -5.97 -21.54
N ALA A 313 -8.50 -6.43 -21.93
CA ALA A 313 -8.02 -6.27 -23.30
C ALA A 313 -8.94 -6.94 -24.32
N ASP A 314 -9.48 -8.11 -23.99
CA ASP A 314 -10.37 -8.84 -24.88
C ASP A 314 -11.67 -8.07 -25.11
N TRP A 315 -12.23 -7.42 -24.09
CA TRP A 315 -13.41 -6.56 -24.24
C TRP A 315 -13.18 -5.33 -25.11
N ILE A 316 -11.96 -4.79 -25.11
CA ILE A 316 -11.58 -3.67 -25.97
C ILE A 316 -11.37 -4.11 -27.41
N LEU A 317 -10.77 -5.30 -27.61
CA LEU A 317 -10.47 -5.84 -28.93
C LEU A 317 -11.72 -6.32 -29.67
N LEU A 318 -12.69 -6.94 -29.00
CA LEU A 318 -13.92 -7.44 -29.64
C LEU A 318 -14.61 -6.42 -30.55
N PRO A 319 -14.95 -5.20 -30.10
CA PRO A 319 -15.61 -4.22 -30.96
C PRO A 319 -14.68 -3.65 -32.06
N LEU A 320 -13.35 -3.67 -31.84
CA LEU A 320 -12.38 -3.26 -32.85
C LEU A 320 -12.30 -4.25 -34.02
N LEU A 321 -12.44 -5.56 -33.70
CA LEU A 321 -12.48 -6.62 -34.71
C LEU A 321 -13.80 -6.67 -35.49
N CYS A 322 -14.86 -6.01 -34.98
CA CYS A 322 -16.14 -5.87 -35.67
C CYS A 322 -16.23 -4.66 -36.63
N ARG A 323 -15.21 -3.80 -36.73
CA ARG A 323 -15.25 -2.69 -37.64
C ARG A 323 -14.97 -3.17 -39.08
N PRO A 324 -15.88 -2.94 -40.05
CA PRO A 324 -15.48 -3.06 -41.43
C PRO A 324 -14.37 -2.04 -41.73
N GLU A 325 -13.43 -2.40 -42.58
CA GLU A 325 -12.36 -1.52 -43.07
C GLU A 325 -12.91 -0.24 -43.67
#